data_8b6df286c1722b6ee373f072cf4d08cc
#
_entry.id   8b6df286c1722b6ee373f072cf4d08cc
#
_cell.length_a   1.000
_cell.length_b   1.000
_cell.length_c   1.000
_cell.angle_alpha   90.00
_cell.angle_beta   90.00
_cell.angle_gamma   90.00
#
_symmetry.space_group_name_H-M   'P 1'
#
loop_
_entity.id
_entity.type
_entity.pdbx_description
1 polymer ?
#
loop_
_entity_poly.entity_id
_entity_poly.type
_entity_poly.pdbx_seq_one_letter_code
_entity_poly.pdbx_strand_id
1 'polypeptide(L)'
;MSLTRKRRSTGKVTLADVAQLAGVGTMTVSRALRTPEQVSDKLREKIEAAVQELGYMPNLAASALASASSWTIAMVVPNLSEAGCSEMFAGLQQVLQPAGYQIMLAESQHRLEQEEKLLETLLASNVAAAILLSVEHTDTVRHWLKNASIPVMEMGAMRADPIDMNIGIDNVAAMFELTEMVIKRGYQNIGLLCANQEQWIFQQHLQGWYKAMLRHHMSPNRVINAAMPPSFSTGAAQLPEFLLAWPELDALVCVSDELACGALYE
;
A
#
# COMPACT_ATOMS: atom_id res chain seq x y z
N MET A 1 -46.63 25.57 19.90
CA MET A 1 -45.32 26.25 19.92
C MET A 1 -44.24 25.25 19.46
N SER A 2 -43.81 25.37 18.23
CA SER A 2 -42.77 24.51 17.65
C SER A 2 -41.40 25.05 18.06
N LEU A 3 -40.64 24.30 18.85
CA LEU A 3 -39.27 24.62 19.25
C LEU A 3 -38.34 24.30 18.03
N THR A 4 -38.04 25.33 17.27
CA THR A 4 -36.99 25.26 16.24
C THR A 4 -35.63 25.08 16.91
N ARG A 5 -35.10 23.86 16.87
CA ARG A 5 -33.79 23.49 17.41
C ARG A 5 -32.69 24.26 16.62
N LYS A 6 -32.15 25.33 17.23
CA LYS A 6 -31.04 26.10 16.67
C LYS A 6 -29.85 25.16 16.44
N ARG A 7 -29.50 24.87 15.20
CA ARG A 7 -28.29 24.11 14.82
C ARG A 7 -27.08 24.85 15.43
N ARG A 8 -26.26 24.16 16.22
CA ARG A 8 -24.98 24.70 16.70
C ARG A 8 -24.15 25.08 15.48
N SER A 9 -23.89 26.36 15.28
CA SER A 9 -22.96 26.87 14.29
C SER A 9 -21.54 26.36 14.66
N THR A 10 -20.91 25.62 13.78
CA THR A 10 -19.52 25.16 13.95
C THR A 10 -18.51 26.27 13.66
N GLY A 11 -18.93 27.50 13.40
CA GLY A 11 -18.06 28.61 13.02
C GLY A 11 -17.41 28.47 11.63
N LYS A 12 -17.66 27.38 10.92
CA LYS A 12 -17.16 27.19 9.54
C LYS A 12 -18.14 27.75 8.53
N VAL A 13 -17.60 28.42 7.52
CA VAL A 13 -18.38 28.88 6.35
C VAL A 13 -19.03 27.68 5.65
N THR A 14 -20.29 27.84 5.31
CA THR A 14 -21.11 26.77 4.70
C THR A 14 -21.47 27.11 3.26
N LEU A 15 -21.92 26.09 2.52
CA LEU A 15 -22.47 26.27 1.17
C LEU A 15 -23.64 27.29 1.14
N ALA A 16 -24.41 27.37 2.24
CA ALA A 16 -25.52 28.32 2.36
C ALA A 16 -25.04 29.78 2.46
N ASP A 17 -23.91 30.02 3.14
CA ASP A 17 -23.33 31.36 3.24
C ASP A 17 -22.82 31.84 1.87
N VAL A 18 -22.19 30.96 1.09
CA VAL A 18 -21.78 31.24 -0.31
C VAL A 18 -23.01 31.55 -1.16
N ALA A 19 -24.06 30.75 -1.04
CA ALA A 19 -25.31 30.94 -1.80
C ALA A 19 -25.97 32.29 -1.47
N GLN A 20 -25.97 32.67 -0.20
CA GLN A 20 -26.48 33.94 0.29
C GLN A 20 -25.68 35.13 -0.29
N LEU A 21 -24.35 35.08 -0.23
CA LEU A 21 -23.47 36.14 -0.73
C LEU A 21 -23.57 36.25 -2.26
N ALA A 22 -23.58 35.12 -2.96
CA ALA A 22 -23.77 35.10 -4.42
C ALA A 22 -25.21 35.38 -4.89
N GLY A 23 -26.19 35.46 -3.98
CA GLY A 23 -27.61 35.70 -4.31
C GLY A 23 -28.24 34.62 -5.18
N VAL A 24 -27.89 33.35 -4.91
CA VAL A 24 -28.37 32.17 -5.66
C VAL A 24 -28.79 31.05 -4.68
N GLY A 25 -29.41 30.00 -5.22
CA GLY A 25 -29.74 28.83 -4.39
C GLY A 25 -28.52 27.93 -4.11
N THR A 26 -28.53 27.23 -2.99
CA THR A 26 -27.46 26.28 -2.62
C THR A 26 -27.23 25.19 -3.67
N MET A 27 -28.28 24.74 -4.36
CA MET A 27 -28.17 23.78 -5.47
C MET A 27 -27.37 24.34 -6.64
N THR A 28 -27.51 25.66 -6.93
CA THR A 28 -26.74 26.31 -7.98
C THR A 28 -25.28 26.45 -7.64
N VAL A 29 -24.97 26.81 -6.38
CA VAL A 29 -23.57 26.80 -5.88
C VAL A 29 -22.97 25.40 -5.95
N SER A 30 -23.67 24.39 -5.46
CA SER A 30 -23.23 23.00 -5.54
C SER A 30 -22.97 22.52 -6.96
N ARG A 31 -23.81 22.92 -7.91
CA ARG A 31 -23.63 22.61 -9.34
C ARG A 31 -22.43 23.35 -9.92
N ALA A 32 -22.29 24.64 -9.65
CA ALA A 32 -21.15 25.41 -10.13
C ALA A 32 -19.80 24.87 -9.66
N LEU A 33 -19.75 24.32 -8.45
CA LEU A 33 -18.53 23.72 -7.90
C LEU A 33 -18.23 22.30 -8.42
N ARG A 34 -19.24 21.54 -8.85
CA ARG A 34 -19.08 20.14 -9.31
C ARG A 34 -19.05 19.99 -10.82
N THR A 35 -19.86 20.75 -11.52
CA THR A 35 -20.08 20.68 -12.97
C THR A 35 -20.17 22.10 -13.52
N PRO A 36 -19.05 22.87 -13.50
CA PRO A 36 -19.03 24.29 -13.84
C PRO A 36 -19.54 24.57 -15.26
N GLU A 37 -19.41 23.62 -16.17
CA GLU A 37 -19.91 23.67 -17.54
C GLU A 37 -21.46 23.73 -17.65
N GLN A 38 -22.18 23.36 -16.60
CA GLN A 38 -23.65 23.44 -16.54
C GLN A 38 -24.15 24.75 -15.98
N VAL A 39 -23.25 25.70 -15.70
CA VAL A 39 -23.59 27.02 -15.16
C VAL A 39 -23.02 28.10 -16.10
N SER A 40 -23.80 29.18 -16.37
CA SER A 40 -23.32 30.26 -17.22
C SER A 40 -22.06 30.93 -16.63
N ASP A 41 -21.16 31.41 -17.48
CA ASP A 41 -19.87 32.02 -17.08
C ASP A 41 -20.08 33.16 -16.07
N LYS A 42 -21.02 34.08 -16.35
CA LYS A 42 -21.35 35.18 -15.43
C LYS A 42 -21.77 34.71 -14.03
N LEU A 43 -22.48 33.61 -13.96
CA LEU A 43 -22.93 33.07 -12.66
C LEU A 43 -21.81 32.31 -11.96
N ARG A 44 -20.98 31.61 -12.72
CA ARG A 44 -19.78 30.92 -12.20
C ARG A 44 -18.83 31.93 -11.57
N GLU A 45 -18.45 33.01 -12.27
CA GLU A 45 -17.59 34.08 -11.76
C GLU A 45 -18.14 34.68 -10.45
N LYS A 46 -19.45 34.90 -10.38
CA LYS A 46 -20.09 35.43 -9.16
C LYS A 46 -20.01 34.48 -7.98
N ILE A 47 -20.13 33.17 -8.21
CA ILE A 47 -20.01 32.14 -7.18
C ILE A 47 -18.55 31.97 -6.76
N GLU A 48 -17.62 31.97 -7.70
CA GLU A 48 -16.18 31.89 -7.43
C GLU A 48 -15.69 33.08 -6.58
N ALA A 49 -16.14 34.29 -6.89
CA ALA A 49 -15.86 35.49 -6.09
C ALA A 49 -16.38 35.34 -4.64
N ALA A 50 -17.61 34.85 -4.46
CA ALA A 50 -18.19 34.61 -3.14
C ALA A 50 -17.43 33.50 -2.36
N VAL A 51 -16.97 32.44 -3.04
CA VAL A 51 -16.15 31.38 -2.46
C VAL A 51 -14.82 31.95 -1.96
N GLN A 52 -14.14 32.76 -2.76
CA GLN A 52 -12.87 33.40 -2.41
C GLN A 52 -13.03 34.39 -1.25
N GLU A 53 -14.04 35.25 -1.30
CA GLU A 53 -14.30 36.26 -0.25
C GLU A 53 -14.58 35.63 1.11
N LEU A 54 -15.36 34.55 1.15
CA LEU A 54 -15.70 33.84 2.38
C LEU A 54 -14.63 32.82 2.82
N GLY A 55 -13.63 32.51 1.98
CA GLY A 55 -12.69 31.44 2.23
C GLY A 55 -13.38 30.06 2.33
N TYR A 56 -14.47 29.88 1.58
CA TYR A 56 -15.22 28.62 1.62
C TYR A 56 -14.41 27.47 1.02
N MET A 57 -14.27 26.38 1.77
CA MET A 57 -13.70 25.13 1.27
C MET A 57 -14.80 24.07 1.14
N PRO A 58 -15.00 23.49 -0.05
CA PRO A 58 -15.97 22.43 -0.25
C PRO A 58 -15.70 21.24 0.71
N ASN A 59 -16.74 20.77 1.35
CA ASN A 59 -16.65 19.56 2.17
C ASN A 59 -16.74 18.34 1.25
N LEU A 60 -15.59 17.72 0.94
CA LEU A 60 -15.49 16.56 0.06
C LEU A 60 -16.28 15.36 0.61
N ALA A 61 -16.30 15.16 1.93
CA ALA A 61 -17.06 14.07 2.56
C ALA A 61 -18.57 14.27 2.35
N ALA A 62 -19.08 15.51 2.52
CA ALA A 62 -20.48 15.82 2.25
C ALA A 62 -20.81 15.70 0.74
N SER A 63 -19.87 16.06 -0.12
CA SER A 63 -20.01 15.91 -1.57
C SER A 63 -20.03 14.44 -1.99
N ALA A 64 -19.13 13.62 -1.46
CA ALA A 64 -19.08 12.18 -1.69
C ALA A 64 -20.38 11.48 -1.26
N LEU A 65 -20.92 11.86 -0.09
CA LEU A 65 -22.20 11.34 0.38
C LEU A 65 -23.36 11.69 -0.55
N ALA A 66 -23.36 12.93 -1.08
CA ALA A 66 -24.42 13.41 -1.97
C ALA A 66 -24.35 12.84 -3.38
N SER A 67 -23.16 12.48 -3.87
CA SER A 67 -22.93 11.92 -5.22
C SER A 67 -22.78 10.41 -5.23
N ALA A 68 -22.76 9.75 -4.10
CA ALA A 68 -22.42 8.33 -3.92
C ALA A 68 -21.07 7.97 -4.60
N SER A 69 -20.17 8.93 -4.73
CA SER A 69 -18.85 8.76 -5.34
C SER A 69 -17.77 9.37 -4.44
N SER A 70 -16.69 8.63 -4.27
CA SER A 70 -15.49 9.08 -3.53
C SER A 70 -14.36 9.33 -4.52
N TRP A 71 -13.49 10.28 -4.17
CA TRP A 71 -12.26 10.58 -4.90
C TRP A 71 -11.02 10.25 -4.07
N THR A 72 -11.21 9.48 -3.00
CA THR A 72 -10.15 9.05 -2.10
C THR A 72 -9.90 7.56 -2.26
N ILE A 73 -8.65 7.19 -2.46
CA ILE A 73 -8.18 5.80 -2.51
C ILE A 73 -7.44 5.52 -1.22
N ALA A 74 -7.82 4.46 -0.52
CA ALA A 74 -7.08 3.96 0.63
C ALA A 74 -5.83 3.22 0.15
N MET A 75 -4.67 3.50 0.74
CA MET A 75 -3.45 2.74 0.51
C MET A 75 -2.85 2.33 1.85
N VAL A 76 -2.68 1.03 2.05
CA VAL A 76 -2.02 0.49 3.24
C VAL A 76 -0.71 -0.16 2.81
N VAL A 77 0.37 0.26 3.48
CA VAL A 77 1.72 -0.24 3.23
C VAL A 77 2.27 -0.90 4.49
N PRO A 78 3.12 -1.94 4.35
CA PRO A 78 3.77 -2.56 5.52
C PRO A 78 4.72 -1.59 6.22
N ASN A 79 5.62 -0.96 5.46
CA ASN A 79 6.61 -0.02 5.98
C ASN A 79 7.02 0.97 4.87
N LEU A 80 6.89 2.26 5.16
CA LEU A 80 7.26 3.34 4.23
C LEU A 80 8.76 3.42 3.93
N SER A 81 9.59 2.90 4.83
CA SER A 81 11.04 2.91 4.68
C SER A 81 11.57 1.76 3.81
N GLU A 82 10.73 0.82 3.41
CA GLU A 82 11.15 -0.28 2.54
C GLU A 82 11.46 0.18 1.13
N ALA A 83 12.51 -0.43 0.55
CA ALA A 83 12.89 -0.19 -0.83
C ALA A 83 11.70 -0.47 -1.78
N GLY A 84 11.50 0.41 -2.74
CA GLY A 84 10.41 0.31 -3.72
C GLY A 84 9.06 0.86 -3.27
N CYS A 85 8.81 1.06 -1.96
CA CYS A 85 7.54 1.60 -1.50
C CYS A 85 7.30 3.03 -2.01
N SER A 86 8.31 3.87 -1.97
CA SER A 86 8.26 5.26 -2.46
C SER A 86 8.07 5.34 -3.97
N GLU A 87 8.73 4.47 -4.73
CA GLU A 87 8.61 4.38 -6.19
C GLU A 87 7.20 3.90 -6.60
N MET A 88 6.67 2.89 -5.94
CA MET A 88 5.30 2.43 -6.16
C MET A 88 4.28 3.53 -5.86
N PHE A 89 4.43 4.23 -4.74
CA PHE A 89 3.58 5.37 -4.39
C PHE A 89 3.67 6.49 -5.42
N ALA A 90 4.87 6.86 -5.87
CA ALA A 90 5.08 7.86 -6.90
C ALA A 90 4.44 7.47 -8.23
N GLY A 91 4.58 6.20 -8.65
CA GLY A 91 3.94 5.66 -9.84
C GLY A 91 2.41 5.71 -9.77
N LEU A 92 1.84 5.35 -8.63
CA LEU A 92 0.40 5.45 -8.40
C LEU A 92 -0.08 6.92 -8.45
N GLN A 93 0.65 7.85 -7.83
CA GLN A 93 0.31 9.27 -7.87
C GLN A 93 0.31 9.84 -9.29
N GLN A 94 1.28 9.47 -10.13
CA GLN A 94 1.36 9.94 -11.52
C GLN A 94 0.09 9.61 -12.34
N VAL A 95 -0.58 8.51 -12.02
CA VAL A 95 -1.80 8.07 -12.71
C VAL A 95 -3.06 8.61 -12.02
N LEU A 96 -3.10 8.55 -10.70
CA LEU A 96 -4.32 8.83 -9.94
C LEU A 96 -4.58 10.32 -9.77
N GLN A 97 -3.54 11.13 -9.57
CA GLN A 97 -3.68 12.57 -9.35
C GLN A 97 -4.27 13.30 -10.57
N PRO A 98 -3.84 13.08 -11.82
CA PRO A 98 -4.48 13.68 -13.00
C PRO A 98 -5.93 13.22 -13.20
N ALA A 99 -6.27 12.02 -12.71
CA ALA A 99 -7.65 11.52 -12.74
C ALA A 99 -8.52 12.09 -11.59
N GLY A 100 -7.96 12.97 -10.73
CA GLY A 100 -8.67 13.62 -9.64
C GLY A 100 -8.70 12.85 -8.32
N TYR A 101 -8.06 11.70 -8.24
CA TYR A 101 -8.01 10.91 -7.00
C TYR A 101 -6.93 11.40 -6.04
N GLN A 102 -7.21 11.26 -4.74
CA GLN A 102 -6.28 11.48 -3.65
C GLN A 102 -5.98 10.16 -2.94
N ILE A 103 -4.73 9.94 -2.56
CA ILE A 103 -4.33 8.74 -1.81
C ILE A 103 -4.33 9.06 -0.32
N MET A 104 -5.06 8.27 0.46
CA MET A 104 -4.98 8.25 1.92
C MET A 104 -4.10 7.08 2.32
N LEU A 105 -2.87 7.39 2.75
CA LEU A 105 -1.83 6.43 3.06
C LEU A 105 -1.79 6.10 4.55
N ALA A 106 -1.65 4.81 4.88
CA ALA A 106 -1.47 4.32 6.23
C ALA A 106 -0.40 3.21 6.27
N GLU A 107 0.28 3.06 7.41
CA GLU A 107 1.35 2.09 7.62
C GLU A 107 0.96 1.05 8.68
N SER A 108 1.05 -0.24 8.33
CA SER A 108 0.68 -1.35 9.21
C SER A 108 1.84 -1.92 10.03
N GLN A 109 3.09 -1.58 9.70
CA GLN A 109 4.30 -2.09 10.36
C GLN A 109 4.40 -3.62 10.35
N HIS A 110 4.00 -4.26 9.26
CA HIS A 110 3.93 -5.73 9.11
C HIS A 110 3.05 -6.43 10.16
N ARG A 111 2.11 -5.72 10.79
CA ARG A 111 1.22 -6.29 11.81
C ARG A 111 -0.20 -6.38 11.27
N LEU A 112 -0.70 -7.61 11.18
CA LEU A 112 -2.03 -7.88 10.64
C LEU A 112 -3.15 -7.22 11.46
N GLU A 113 -3.01 -7.17 12.79
CA GLU A 113 -4.00 -6.51 13.66
C GLU A 113 -3.99 -4.99 13.49
N GLN A 114 -2.84 -4.41 13.11
CA GLN A 114 -2.75 -2.99 12.81
C GLN A 114 -3.37 -2.69 11.45
N GLU A 115 -3.10 -3.52 10.45
CA GLU A 115 -3.74 -3.43 9.13
C GLU A 115 -5.27 -3.47 9.25
N GLU A 116 -5.81 -4.41 10.04
CA GLU A 116 -7.24 -4.55 10.28
C GLU A 116 -7.86 -3.26 10.85
N LYS A 117 -7.26 -2.66 11.87
CA LYS A 117 -7.71 -1.39 12.48
C LYS A 117 -7.64 -0.21 11.49
N LEU A 118 -6.60 -0.16 10.67
CA LEU A 118 -6.45 0.88 9.66
C LEU A 118 -7.53 0.75 8.59
N LEU A 119 -7.74 -0.46 8.09
CA LEU A 119 -8.74 -0.73 7.05
C LEU A 119 -10.16 -0.50 7.55
N GLU A 120 -10.50 -0.85 8.80
CA GLU A 120 -11.77 -0.49 9.41
C GLU A 120 -12.04 1.02 9.29
N THR A 121 -11.05 1.84 9.67
CA THR A 121 -11.15 3.31 9.62
C THR A 121 -11.23 3.84 8.18
N LEU A 122 -10.39 3.30 7.29
CA LEU A 122 -10.30 3.74 5.89
C LEU A 122 -11.58 3.39 5.12
N LEU A 123 -12.09 2.18 5.27
CA LEU A 123 -13.34 1.75 4.64
C LEU A 123 -14.55 2.54 5.15
N ALA A 124 -14.59 2.84 6.47
CA ALA A 124 -15.63 3.70 7.04
C ALA A 124 -15.58 5.14 6.49
N SER A 125 -14.45 5.57 5.90
CA SER A 125 -14.29 6.89 5.29
C SER A 125 -14.83 6.98 3.85
N ASN A 126 -15.53 5.95 3.37
CA ASN A 126 -16.13 5.90 2.03
C ASN A 126 -15.07 6.11 0.93
N VAL A 127 -14.08 5.23 0.86
CA VAL A 127 -13.04 5.27 -0.18
C VAL A 127 -13.53 4.70 -1.51
N ALA A 128 -12.96 5.16 -2.62
CA ALA A 128 -13.29 4.71 -3.97
C ALA A 128 -12.66 3.36 -4.33
N ALA A 129 -11.51 3.05 -3.74
CA ALA A 129 -10.77 1.81 -3.93
C ALA A 129 -9.82 1.59 -2.75
N ALA A 130 -9.30 0.37 -2.62
CA ALA A 130 -8.24 0.02 -1.67
C ALA A 130 -7.03 -0.55 -2.42
N ILE A 131 -5.83 -0.09 -2.05
CA ILE A 131 -4.54 -0.60 -2.53
C ILE A 131 -3.76 -1.09 -1.31
N LEU A 132 -3.32 -2.33 -1.34
CA LEU A 132 -2.60 -2.99 -0.26
C LEU A 132 -1.23 -3.43 -0.76
N LEU A 133 -0.14 -2.95 -0.15
CA LEU A 133 1.22 -3.39 -0.44
C LEU A 133 1.56 -4.64 0.40
N SER A 134 0.61 -5.50 0.56
CA SER A 134 0.72 -6.80 1.19
C SER A 134 -0.25 -7.75 0.52
N VAL A 135 -0.01 -9.05 0.69
CA VAL A 135 -0.91 -10.13 0.26
C VAL A 135 -1.30 -11.03 1.43
N GLU A 136 -0.81 -10.72 2.63
CA GLU A 136 -1.20 -11.38 3.87
C GLU A 136 -2.18 -10.51 4.62
N HIS A 137 -3.35 -11.05 4.88
CA HIS A 137 -4.45 -10.37 5.55
C HIS A 137 -5.16 -11.31 6.50
N THR A 138 -5.76 -10.78 7.56
CA THR A 138 -6.66 -11.56 8.42
C THR A 138 -7.90 -12.00 7.63
N ASP A 139 -8.56 -13.07 8.09
CA ASP A 139 -9.84 -13.49 7.50
C ASP A 139 -10.90 -12.38 7.58
N THR A 140 -10.86 -11.57 8.63
CA THR A 140 -11.71 -10.40 8.83
C THR A 140 -11.50 -9.38 7.71
N VAL A 141 -10.25 -8.99 7.44
CA VAL A 141 -9.89 -8.04 6.37
C VAL A 141 -10.32 -8.58 5.01
N ARG A 142 -10.01 -9.85 4.71
CA ARG A 142 -10.43 -10.49 3.47
C ARG A 142 -11.96 -10.47 3.31
N HIS A 143 -12.69 -10.75 4.39
CA HIS A 143 -14.14 -10.69 4.38
C HIS A 143 -14.67 -9.27 4.12
N TRP A 144 -14.13 -8.26 4.80
CA TRP A 144 -14.55 -6.87 4.59
C TRP A 144 -14.30 -6.39 3.17
N LEU A 145 -13.11 -6.63 2.65
CA LEU A 145 -12.73 -6.17 1.32
C LEU A 145 -13.51 -6.88 0.20
N LYS A 146 -13.79 -8.18 0.32
CA LYS A 146 -14.65 -8.90 -0.62
C LYS A 146 -16.08 -8.37 -0.66
N ASN A 147 -16.55 -7.79 0.45
CA ASN A 147 -17.94 -7.27 0.57
C ASN A 147 -18.02 -5.74 0.45
N ALA A 148 -16.91 -5.03 0.35
CA ALA A 148 -16.89 -3.56 0.33
C ALA A 148 -17.46 -2.94 -0.95
N SER A 149 -17.69 -3.73 -2.01
CA SER A 149 -18.18 -3.25 -3.32
C SER A 149 -17.32 -2.14 -3.94
N ILE A 150 -16.03 -2.13 -3.65
CA ILE A 150 -15.01 -1.26 -4.23
C ILE A 150 -13.90 -2.10 -4.85
N PRO A 151 -13.20 -1.59 -5.88
CA PRO A 151 -11.99 -2.26 -6.39
C PRO A 151 -10.92 -2.41 -5.30
N VAL A 152 -10.29 -3.59 -5.25
CA VAL A 152 -9.18 -3.89 -4.33
C VAL A 152 -7.99 -4.39 -5.13
N MET A 153 -6.82 -3.78 -4.89
CA MET A 153 -5.55 -4.17 -5.51
C MET A 153 -4.57 -4.63 -4.43
N GLU A 154 -4.18 -5.89 -4.47
CA GLU A 154 -3.05 -6.42 -3.70
C GLU A 154 -1.77 -6.30 -4.55
N MET A 155 -0.70 -5.72 -3.98
CA MET A 155 0.56 -5.45 -4.69
C MET A 155 1.76 -6.06 -3.97
N GLY A 156 2.83 -6.32 -4.74
CA GLY A 156 4.15 -6.75 -4.25
C GLY A 156 4.43 -8.22 -4.50
N ALA A 157 3.56 -9.12 -4.15
CA ALA A 157 3.70 -10.55 -4.42
C ALA A 157 2.48 -11.11 -5.14
N MET A 158 2.68 -12.16 -5.94
CA MET A 158 1.59 -12.88 -6.58
C MET A 158 0.95 -13.90 -5.65
N ARG A 159 -0.39 -13.94 -5.65
CA ARG A 159 -1.19 -14.97 -4.97
C ARG A 159 -2.09 -15.73 -5.94
N ALA A 160 -2.32 -17.00 -5.62
CA ALA A 160 -3.26 -17.81 -6.39
C ALA A 160 -4.74 -17.48 -6.10
N ASP A 161 -5.02 -16.89 -4.94
CA ASP A 161 -6.36 -16.56 -4.44
C ASP A 161 -6.47 -15.09 -3.99
N PRO A 162 -6.27 -14.11 -4.88
CA PRO A 162 -6.37 -12.70 -4.50
C PRO A 162 -7.79 -12.33 -4.07
N ILE A 163 -7.91 -11.20 -3.36
CA ILE A 163 -9.22 -10.66 -2.96
C ILE A 163 -10.02 -10.23 -4.20
N ASP A 164 -9.36 -9.46 -5.09
CA ASP A 164 -9.92 -8.97 -6.35
C ASP A 164 -8.80 -8.92 -7.41
N MET A 165 -8.02 -7.85 -7.47
CA MET A 165 -6.89 -7.71 -8.39
C MET A 165 -5.56 -7.93 -7.66
N ASN A 166 -4.59 -8.54 -8.34
CA ASN A 166 -3.27 -8.74 -7.77
C ASN A 166 -2.18 -8.49 -8.82
N ILE A 167 -1.16 -7.77 -8.42
CA ILE A 167 0.04 -7.55 -9.21
C ILE A 167 1.28 -7.68 -8.32
N GLY A 168 2.27 -8.41 -8.77
CA GLY A 168 3.49 -8.60 -7.99
C GLY A 168 4.44 -9.61 -8.59
N ILE A 169 5.42 -10.00 -7.79
CA ILE A 169 6.47 -10.95 -8.17
C ILE A 169 6.04 -12.37 -7.75
N ASP A 170 6.24 -13.34 -8.61
CA ASP A 170 6.25 -14.74 -8.23
C ASP A 170 7.57 -15.04 -7.49
N ASN A 171 7.53 -14.93 -6.16
CA ASN A 171 8.71 -15.07 -5.32
C ASN A 171 9.30 -16.48 -5.34
N VAL A 172 8.48 -17.50 -5.61
CA VAL A 172 8.97 -18.88 -5.79
C VAL A 172 9.78 -18.99 -7.07
N ALA A 173 9.25 -18.48 -8.17
CA ALA A 173 9.95 -18.49 -9.45
C ALA A 173 11.21 -17.62 -9.43
N ALA A 174 11.12 -16.41 -8.87
CA ALA A 174 12.25 -15.48 -8.77
C ALA A 174 13.42 -16.08 -7.96
N MET A 175 13.14 -16.64 -6.78
CA MET A 175 14.17 -17.29 -5.96
C MET A 175 14.72 -18.56 -6.62
N PHE A 176 13.87 -19.31 -7.29
CA PHE A 176 14.30 -20.48 -8.07
C PHE A 176 15.30 -20.07 -9.17
N GLU A 177 14.97 -19.07 -9.97
CA GLU A 177 15.83 -18.58 -11.06
C GLU A 177 17.14 -17.97 -10.54
N LEU A 178 17.09 -17.18 -9.46
CA LEU A 178 18.27 -16.64 -8.81
C LEU A 178 19.21 -17.74 -8.35
N THR A 179 18.68 -18.75 -7.67
CA THR A 179 19.45 -19.89 -7.17
C THR A 179 20.04 -20.72 -8.33
N GLU A 180 19.26 -20.97 -9.38
CA GLU A 180 19.76 -21.62 -10.59
C GLU A 180 20.89 -20.84 -11.25
N MET A 181 20.80 -19.51 -11.29
CA MET A 181 21.87 -18.67 -11.85
C MET A 181 23.18 -18.83 -11.07
N VAL A 182 23.13 -18.91 -9.73
CA VAL A 182 24.29 -19.13 -8.88
C VAL A 182 24.89 -20.52 -9.15
N ILE A 183 24.05 -21.58 -9.22
CA ILE A 183 24.48 -22.95 -9.51
C ILE A 183 25.14 -23.02 -10.91
N LYS A 184 24.53 -22.41 -11.93
CA LYS A 184 25.07 -22.40 -13.30
C LYS A 184 26.43 -21.68 -13.44
N ARG A 185 26.76 -20.79 -12.48
CA ARG A 185 28.10 -20.16 -12.39
C ARG A 185 29.16 -21.09 -11.80
N GLY A 186 28.78 -22.29 -11.35
CA GLY A 186 29.70 -23.32 -10.89
C GLY A 186 29.88 -23.41 -9.38
N TYR A 187 29.18 -22.59 -8.60
CA TYR A 187 29.21 -22.66 -7.15
C TYR A 187 28.58 -23.97 -6.64
N GLN A 188 29.20 -24.57 -5.62
CA GLN A 188 28.82 -25.89 -5.11
C GLN A 188 28.32 -25.84 -3.66
N ASN A 189 28.83 -24.91 -2.85
CA ASN A 189 28.54 -24.78 -1.43
C ASN A 189 27.74 -23.49 -1.21
N ILE A 190 26.50 -23.52 -1.65
CA ILE A 190 25.65 -22.33 -1.65
C ILE A 190 24.85 -22.28 -0.36
N GLY A 191 24.83 -21.11 0.30
CA GLY A 191 24.02 -20.83 1.48
C GLY A 191 22.82 -19.93 1.17
N LEU A 192 21.80 -19.98 2.01
CA LEU A 192 20.65 -19.06 1.97
C LEU A 192 20.56 -18.29 3.28
N LEU A 193 20.72 -16.98 3.22
CA LEU A 193 20.50 -16.07 4.35
C LEU A 193 19.11 -15.46 4.29
N CYS A 194 18.40 -15.70 5.34
CA CYS A 194 17.02 -15.33 5.52
C CYS A 194 16.79 -14.52 6.80
N ALA A 195 15.68 -13.86 6.91
CA ALA A 195 15.22 -13.19 8.11
C ALA A 195 13.68 -13.23 8.19
N ASN A 196 13.12 -13.29 9.40
CA ASN A 196 11.69 -13.15 9.64
C ASN A 196 10.82 -14.29 9.08
N GLN A 197 11.10 -15.54 9.45
CA GLN A 197 10.48 -16.79 8.92
C GLN A 197 8.96 -16.87 8.97
N GLU A 198 8.31 -16.11 9.83
CA GLU A 198 6.87 -16.20 10.02
C GLU A 198 6.08 -15.57 8.87
N GLN A 199 6.71 -14.72 8.05
CA GLN A 199 6.04 -14.07 6.93
C GLN A 199 5.87 -15.04 5.76
N TRP A 200 4.70 -15.00 5.14
CA TRP A 200 4.36 -15.84 3.99
C TRP A 200 5.34 -15.68 2.81
N ILE A 201 5.73 -14.44 2.50
CA ILE A 201 6.67 -14.13 1.41
C ILE A 201 7.99 -14.87 1.59
N PHE A 202 8.43 -15.00 2.82
CA PHE A 202 9.65 -15.73 3.19
C PHE A 202 9.53 -17.21 2.88
N GLN A 203 8.40 -17.82 3.17
CA GLN A 203 8.14 -19.23 2.84
C GLN A 203 8.16 -19.45 1.31
N GLN A 204 7.76 -18.43 0.52
CA GLN A 204 7.85 -18.49 -0.94
C GLN A 204 9.31 -18.49 -1.42
N HIS A 205 10.17 -17.65 -0.82
CA HIS A 205 11.60 -17.64 -1.12
C HIS A 205 12.24 -19.00 -0.78
N LEU A 206 11.96 -19.51 0.40
CA LEU A 206 12.47 -20.83 0.83
C LEU A 206 12.01 -21.97 -0.10
N GLN A 207 10.76 -21.92 -0.55
CA GLN A 207 10.25 -22.91 -1.50
C GLN A 207 10.99 -22.84 -2.84
N GLY A 208 11.25 -21.65 -3.38
CA GLY A 208 12.03 -21.45 -4.60
C GLY A 208 13.46 -21.98 -4.47
N TRP A 209 14.13 -21.66 -3.36
CA TRP A 209 15.43 -22.18 -2.99
C TRP A 209 15.47 -23.71 -2.98
N TYR A 210 14.57 -24.35 -2.22
CA TYR A 210 14.51 -25.82 -2.16
C TYR A 210 14.30 -26.44 -3.54
N LYS A 211 13.40 -25.91 -4.35
CA LYS A 211 13.15 -26.41 -5.70
C LYS A 211 14.41 -26.38 -6.58
N ALA A 212 15.17 -25.28 -6.54
CA ALA A 212 16.40 -25.16 -7.34
C ALA A 212 17.49 -26.12 -6.86
N MET A 213 17.78 -26.15 -5.56
CA MET A 213 18.80 -27.02 -4.99
C MET A 213 18.50 -28.50 -5.26
N LEU A 214 17.26 -28.95 -5.04
CA LEU A 214 16.87 -30.35 -5.26
C LEU A 214 16.90 -30.72 -6.74
N ARG A 215 16.52 -29.81 -7.64
CA ARG A 215 16.61 -30.04 -9.09
C ARG A 215 18.03 -30.36 -9.57
N HIS A 216 19.02 -29.75 -8.91
CA HIS A 216 20.43 -29.93 -9.19
C HIS A 216 21.11 -30.98 -8.31
N HIS A 217 20.33 -31.79 -7.56
CA HIS A 217 20.81 -32.80 -6.63
C HIS A 217 21.75 -32.24 -5.54
N MET A 218 21.60 -30.96 -5.20
CA MET A 218 22.37 -30.28 -4.14
C MET A 218 21.61 -30.31 -2.83
N SER A 219 22.35 -30.35 -1.71
CA SER A 219 21.74 -30.35 -0.39
C SER A 219 21.30 -28.94 0.03
N PRO A 220 20.00 -28.70 0.33
CA PRO A 220 19.50 -27.39 0.73
C PRO A 220 19.60 -27.15 2.26
N ASN A 221 20.65 -27.61 2.89
CA ASN A 221 20.80 -27.60 4.36
C ASN A 221 21.55 -26.37 4.92
N ARG A 222 22.16 -25.56 4.05
CA ARG A 222 22.91 -24.36 4.46
C ARG A 222 21.98 -23.16 4.48
N VAL A 223 21.13 -23.10 5.49
CA VAL A 223 20.16 -22.00 5.67
C VAL A 223 20.34 -21.41 7.05
N ILE A 224 20.61 -20.11 7.14
CA ILE A 224 20.49 -19.35 8.38
C ILE A 224 19.26 -18.44 8.28
N ASN A 225 18.46 -18.49 9.32
CA ASN A 225 17.33 -17.61 9.50
C ASN A 225 17.59 -16.69 10.69
N ALA A 226 17.90 -15.44 10.40
CA ALA A 226 18.07 -14.43 11.43
C ALA A 226 16.74 -14.17 12.14
N ALA A 227 16.75 -14.15 13.46
CA ALA A 227 15.59 -13.77 14.27
C ALA A 227 15.26 -12.27 14.19
N MET A 228 16.22 -11.48 13.70
CA MET A 228 16.07 -10.03 13.50
C MET A 228 15.45 -9.72 12.14
N PRO A 229 14.79 -8.55 11.97
CA PRO A 229 14.32 -8.10 10.68
C PRO A 229 15.46 -8.00 9.64
N PRO A 230 15.15 -8.13 8.32
CA PRO A 230 16.14 -7.93 7.28
C PRO A 230 16.69 -6.50 7.37
N SER A 231 18.01 -6.39 7.44
CA SER A 231 18.72 -5.11 7.51
C SER A 231 20.19 -5.31 7.16
N PHE A 232 20.91 -4.23 6.87
CA PHE A 232 22.34 -4.24 6.67
C PHE A 232 23.09 -4.83 7.88
N SER A 233 22.75 -4.39 9.09
CA SER A 233 23.39 -4.89 10.33
C SER A 233 23.12 -6.37 10.57
N THR A 234 21.93 -6.85 10.21
CA THR A 234 21.60 -8.29 10.31
C THR A 234 22.44 -9.09 9.32
N GLY A 235 22.60 -8.63 8.08
CA GLY A 235 23.44 -9.28 7.07
C GLY A 235 24.91 -9.39 7.52
N ALA A 236 25.49 -8.29 7.99
CA ALA A 236 26.86 -8.25 8.50
C ALA A 236 27.05 -9.19 9.71
N ALA A 237 26.12 -9.20 10.67
CA ALA A 237 26.21 -10.06 11.83
C ALA A 237 26.09 -11.55 11.52
N GLN A 238 25.38 -11.93 10.46
CA GLN A 238 25.12 -13.34 10.14
C GLN A 238 26.19 -14.00 9.26
N LEU A 239 26.96 -13.23 8.48
CA LEU A 239 28.00 -13.83 7.63
C LEU A 239 29.06 -14.60 8.41
N PRO A 240 29.63 -14.08 9.53
CA PRO A 240 30.59 -14.83 10.34
C PRO A 240 30.02 -16.17 10.85
N GLU A 241 28.74 -16.18 11.22
CA GLU A 241 28.07 -17.42 11.66
C GLU A 241 27.94 -18.44 10.53
N PHE A 242 27.67 -17.97 9.29
CA PHE A 242 27.70 -18.83 8.10
C PHE A 242 29.06 -19.46 7.88
N LEU A 243 30.12 -18.63 7.88
CA LEU A 243 31.48 -19.10 7.64
C LEU A 243 32.00 -20.02 8.77
N LEU A 244 31.52 -19.84 10.00
CA LEU A 244 31.82 -20.73 11.11
C LEU A 244 31.12 -22.09 10.97
N ALA A 245 29.84 -22.07 10.56
CA ALA A 245 29.04 -23.28 10.39
C ALA A 245 29.42 -24.08 9.14
N TRP A 246 29.77 -23.39 8.07
CA TRP A 246 30.11 -23.95 6.76
C TRP A 246 31.33 -23.25 6.17
N PRO A 247 32.57 -23.60 6.60
CA PRO A 247 33.79 -22.95 6.11
C PRO A 247 34.03 -23.13 4.61
N GLU A 248 33.39 -24.16 4.00
CA GLU A 248 33.44 -24.43 2.56
C GLU A 248 32.51 -23.58 1.75
N LEU A 249 31.73 -22.67 2.34
CA LEU A 249 30.76 -21.83 1.63
C LEU A 249 31.45 -21.04 0.51
N ASP A 250 30.92 -21.13 -0.70
CA ASP A 250 31.47 -20.46 -1.89
C ASP A 250 30.50 -19.47 -2.54
N ALA A 251 29.22 -19.48 -2.11
CA ALA A 251 28.22 -18.48 -2.50
C ALA A 251 27.15 -18.32 -1.43
N LEU A 252 26.60 -17.11 -1.31
CA LEU A 252 25.49 -16.80 -0.43
C LEU A 252 24.37 -16.13 -1.23
N VAL A 253 23.17 -16.69 -1.14
CA VAL A 253 21.94 -16.08 -1.63
C VAL A 253 21.23 -15.42 -0.44
N CYS A 254 20.80 -14.18 -0.61
CA CYS A 254 20.09 -13.43 0.41
C CYS A 254 18.67 -13.11 -0.05
N VAL A 255 17.71 -13.07 0.88
CA VAL A 255 16.30 -12.78 0.56
C VAL A 255 16.01 -11.29 0.43
N SER A 256 16.95 -10.41 0.75
CA SER A 256 16.86 -8.96 0.52
C SER A 256 18.22 -8.34 0.20
N ASP A 257 18.20 -7.20 -0.46
CA ASP A 257 19.39 -6.42 -0.82
C ASP A 257 20.14 -5.92 0.43
N GLU A 258 19.41 -5.53 1.47
CA GLU A 258 20.02 -5.07 2.73
C GLU A 258 20.84 -6.17 3.40
N LEU A 259 20.31 -7.40 3.42
CA LEU A 259 21.05 -8.56 3.95
C LEU A 259 22.30 -8.85 3.10
N ALA A 260 22.14 -8.80 1.78
CA ALA A 260 23.27 -9.04 0.87
C ALA A 260 24.35 -7.97 1.00
N CYS A 261 23.99 -6.70 1.05
CA CYS A 261 24.91 -5.59 1.24
C CYS A 261 25.63 -5.69 2.59
N GLY A 262 24.91 -6.04 3.66
CA GLY A 262 25.49 -6.25 4.98
C GLY A 262 26.51 -7.37 4.98
N ALA A 263 26.13 -8.54 4.43
CA ALA A 263 27.03 -9.68 4.33
C ALA A 263 28.25 -9.43 3.45
N LEU A 264 28.11 -8.62 2.38
CA LEU A 264 29.24 -8.28 1.50
C LEU A 264 30.24 -7.32 2.15
N TYR A 265 29.77 -6.48 3.09
CA TYR A 265 30.62 -5.48 3.75
C TYR A 265 31.52 -6.11 4.83
N GLU A 266 31.08 -7.18 5.49
CA GLU A 266 31.83 -7.88 6.52
C GLU A 266 32.93 -8.78 5.95
#